data_65e9b5b27e8edfa65eae9890b26c3319
#
_entry.id   65e9b5b27e8edfa65eae9890b26c3319
#
_cell.length_a   1.000
_cell.length_b   1.000
_cell.length_c   1.000
_cell.angle_alpha   90.00
_cell.angle_beta   90.00
_cell.angle_gamma   90.00
#
_symmetry.space_group_name_H-M   'P 1'
#
loop_
_entity.id
_entity.type
_entity.pdbx_description
1 polymer ?
#
loop_
_entity_poly.entity_id
_entity_poly.type
_entity_poly.pdbx_seq_one_letter_code
_entity_poly.pdbx_strand_id
1 'polypeptide(L)'
;VSYIDDLLRAYARFVSIPWDSSVAGPQRVWMAVYPPEQERRLRLRIGEFANATRQAGHGWHLVDLTDSFGSWLGAHEYRAAYFESPEDLKLALEQFAEELAAHVRTQLTAEHVNESSVVALMGLASLFGVARVSHLIQAVNNDIRGRLLAFFPGELEGTNYRLLGARDGWNYLAVPITASEG
;
A
#
# COMPACT_ATOMS: atom_id res chain seq x y z
N VAL A 1 -13.44 -1.45 -22.25
CA VAL A 1 -12.43 -0.83 -21.38
C VAL A 1 -12.71 -1.24 -19.95
N SER A 2 -11.73 -1.83 -19.28
CA SER A 2 -11.89 -2.29 -17.90
C SER A 2 -11.54 -1.19 -16.90
N TYR A 3 -12.03 -1.36 -15.65
CA TYR A 3 -11.67 -0.46 -14.55
C TYR A 3 -10.15 -0.32 -14.40
N ILE A 4 -9.43 -1.44 -14.48
CA ILE A 4 -7.97 -1.44 -14.34
C ILE A 4 -7.29 -0.75 -15.51
N ASP A 5 -7.83 -0.82 -16.73
CA ASP A 5 -7.32 -0.05 -17.87
C ASP A 5 -7.41 1.45 -17.61
N ASP A 6 -8.54 1.90 -17.07
CA ASP A 6 -8.74 3.31 -16.74
C ASP A 6 -7.84 3.77 -15.59
N LEU A 7 -7.69 2.93 -14.56
CA LEU A 7 -6.78 3.20 -13.44
C LEU A 7 -5.32 3.29 -13.93
N LEU A 8 -4.90 2.39 -14.80
CA LEU A 8 -3.56 2.40 -15.38
C LEU A 8 -3.31 3.66 -16.20
N ARG A 9 -4.27 4.09 -17.01
CA ARG A 9 -4.18 5.34 -17.77
C ARG A 9 -4.07 6.55 -16.86
N ALA A 10 -4.89 6.62 -15.80
CA ALA A 10 -4.82 7.70 -14.81
C ALA A 10 -3.45 7.73 -14.14
N TYR A 11 -2.95 6.56 -13.73
CA TYR A 11 -1.62 6.43 -13.12
C TYR A 11 -0.51 6.87 -14.07
N ALA A 12 -0.53 6.40 -15.31
CA ALA A 12 0.51 6.73 -16.30
C ALA A 12 0.62 8.23 -16.55
N ARG A 13 -0.52 8.93 -16.61
CA ARG A 13 -0.54 10.39 -16.71
C ARG A 13 0.00 11.05 -15.45
N PHE A 14 -0.43 10.56 -14.28
CA PHE A 14 -0.06 11.12 -12.99
C PHE A 14 1.44 11.00 -12.71
N VAL A 15 2.03 9.83 -12.94
CA VAL A 15 3.45 9.58 -12.67
C VAL A 15 4.37 10.38 -13.60
N SER A 16 3.86 10.79 -14.77
CA SER A 16 4.60 11.59 -15.76
C SER A 16 4.68 13.08 -15.42
N ILE A 17 3.85 13.54 -14.48
CA ILE A 17 3.92 14.93 -14.02
C ILE A 17 5.16 15.12 -13.16
N PRO A 18 5.92 16.24 -13.33
CA PRO A 18 7.09 16.49 -12.49
C PRO A 18 6.76 16.45 -11.00
N TRP A 19 7.59 15.77 -10.23
CA TRP A 19 7.38 15.62 -8.80
C TRP A 19 7.90 16.82 -8.01
N ASP A 20 7.09 17.28 -7.06
CA ASP A 20 7.52 18.30 -6.09
C ASP A 20 8.25 17.60 -4.94
N SER A 21 9.53 17.91 -4.75
CA SER A 21 10.36 17.35 -3.69
C SER A 21 10.08 17.92 -2.30
N SER A 22 9.31 19.01 -2.23
CA SER A 22 9.02 19.71 -0.98
C SER A 22 7.76 19.23 -0.26
N VAL A 23 7.01 18.29 -0.84
CA VAL A 23 5.76 17.81 -0.26
C VAL A 23 6.01 17.01 1.03
N ALA A 24 5.07 17.12 1.96
CA ALA A 24 5.09 16.40 3.23
C ALA A 24 4.87 14.90 3.05
N GLY A 25 5.23 14.10 4.07
CA GLY A 25 5.12 12.64 4.04
C GLY A 25 3.78 12.09 3.53
N PRO A 26 2.63 12.54 4.05
CA PRO A 26 1.33 12.07 3.56
C PRO A 26 1.10 12.32 2.07
N GLN A 27 1.60 13.42 1.54
CA GLN A 27 1.47 13.78 0.11
C GLN A 27 2.44 13.01 -0.79
N ARG A 28 3.41 12.29 -0.21
CA ARG A 28 4.26 11.34 -0.93
C ARG A 28 3.60 9.98 -1.09
N VAL A 29 2.44 9.78 -0.46
CA VAL A 29 1.63 8.56 -0.58
C VAL A 29 0.59 8.76 -1.67
N TRP A 30 0.61 7.88 -2.66
CA TRP A 30 -0.37 7.80 -3.73
C TRP A 30 -1.27 6.59 -3.49
N MET A 31 -2.56 6.82 -3.42
CA MET A 31 -3.54 5.77 -3.16
C MET A 31 -4.26 5.41 -4.46
N ALA A 32 -3.88 4.32 -5.08
CA ALA A 32 -4.58 3.78 -6.25
C ALA A 32 -5.77 2.94 -5.77
N VAL A 33 -6.95 3.53 -5.79
CA VAL A 33 -8.18 2.93 -5.25
C VAL A 33 -8.89 2.13 -6.33
N TYR A 34 -9.26 0.90 -6.00
CA TYR A 34 -10.00 0.02 -6.92
C TYR A 34 -10.97 -0.88 -6.14
N PRO A 35 -12.08 -1.31 -6.80
CA PRO A 35 -13.00 -2.25 -6.18
C PRO A 35 -12.31 -3.59 -5.88
N PRO A 36 -12.57 -4.22 -4.71
CA PRO A 36 -11.91 -5.47 -4.32
C PRO A 36 -12.04 -6.62 -5.32
N GLU A 37 -13.14 -6.68 -6.05
CA GLU A 37 -13.38 -7.68 -7.09
C GLU A 37 -12.43 -7.55 -8.29
N GLN A 38 -11.74 -6.43 -8.43
CA GLN A 38 -10.74 -6.20 -9.47
C GLN A 38 -9.33 -6.68 -9.09
N GLU A 39 -9.13 -7.20 -7.89
CA GLU A 39 -7.81 -7.60 -7.36
C GLU A 39 -7.05 -8.54 -8.31
N ARG A 40 -7.71 -9.58 -8.78
CA ARG A 40 -7.09 -10.54 -9.71
C ARG A 40 -6.65 -9.87 -11.01
N ARG A 41 -7.49 -8.98 -11.54
CA ARG A 41 -7.18 -8.26 -12.78
C ARG A 41 -6.04 -7.28 -12.59
N LEU A 42 -6.01 -6.59 -11.44
CA LEU A 42 -4.89 -5.72 -11.07
C LEU A 42 -3.57 -6.50 -11.03
N ARG A 43 -3.55 -7.65 -10.36
CA ARG A 43 -2.33 -8.49 -10.24
C ARG A 43 -1.79 -8.93 -11.59
N LEU A 44 -2.66 -9.26 -12.53
CA LEU A 44 -2.26 -9.61 -13.90
C LEU A 44 -1.66 -8.43 -14.67
N ARG A 45 -1.98 -7.21 -14.28
CA ARG A 45 -1.59 -5.97 -14.96
C ARG A 45 -0.52 -5.17 -14.20
N ILE A 46 0.00 -5.70 -13.08
CA ILE A 46 0.95 -4.95 -12.25
C ILE A 46 2.22 -4.57 -13.00
N GLY A 47 2.68 -5.41 -13.93
CA GLY A 47 3.85 -5.13 -14.77
C GLY A 47 3.69 -3.91 -15.67
N GLU A 48 2.47 -3.54 -16.03
CA GLU A 48 2.19 -2.36 -16.84
C GLU A 48 2.30 -1.07 -16.03
N PHE A 49 1.97 -1.11 -14.74
CA PHE A 49 2.24 0.00 -13.81
C PHE A 49 3.76 0.21 -13.67
N ALA A 50 4.51 -0.88 -13.55
CA ALA A 50 5.98 -0.82 -13.54
C ALA A 50 6.52 -0.19 -14.81
N ASN A 51 6.03 -0.59 -15.97
CA ASN A 51 6.46 -0.04 -17.25
C ASN A 51 6.14 1.44 -17.41
N ALA A 52 4.93 1.86 -17.02
CA ALA A 52 4.54 3.28 -17.02
C ALA A 52 5.46 4.12 -16.14
N THR A 53 5.83 3.61 -14.97
CA THR A 53 6.76 4.26 -14.06
C THR A 53 8.14 4.43 -14.69
N ARG A 54 8.67 3.38 -15.27
CA ARG A 54 9.99 3.41 -15.95
C ARG A 54 10.00 4.34 -17.17
N GLN A 55 8.93 4.34 -17.95
CA GLN A 55 8.76 5.23 -19.10
C GLN A 55 8.72 6.70 -18.69
N ALA A 56 8.22 6.99 -17.49
CA ALA A 56 8.25 8.33 -16.91
C ALA A 56 9.63 8.72 -16.35
N GLY A 57 10.62 7.82 -16.37
CA GLY A 57 11.98 8.07 -15.89
C GLY A 57 12.19 7.77 -14.41
N HIS A 58 11.29 6.99 -13.79
CA HIS A 58 11.34 6.68 -12.37
C HIS A 58 11.66 5.21 -12.09
N GLY A 59 12.24 4.93 -10.91
CA GLY A 59 12.46 3.57 -10.43
C GLY A 59 11.16 2.94 -9.94
N TRP A 60 11.09 1.61 -10.03
CA TRP A 60 9.95 0.83 -9.55
C TRP A 60 10.42 -0.30 -8.64
N HIS A 61 9.84 -0.37 -7.46
CA HIS A 61 10.13 -1.40 -6.46
C HIS A 61 8.81 -1.91 -5.89
N LEU A 62 8.48 -3.17 -6.14
CA LEU A 62 7.23 -3.78 -5.69
C LEU A 62 7.43 -4.50 -4.35
N VAL A 63 6.55 -4.21 -3.39
CA VAL A 63 6.47 -4.90 -2.10
C VAL A 63 5.09 -5.54 -2.00
N ASP A 64 5.04 -6.88 -2.06
CA ASP A 64 3.80 -7.65 -1.93
C ASP A 64 3.65 -8.13 -0.48
N LEU A 65 2.60 -7.64 0.20
CA LEU A 65 2.32 -7.94 1.59
C LEU A 65 1.34 -9.12 1.77
N THR A 66 0.96 -9.79 0.70
CA THR A 66 -0.08 -10.84 0.72
C THR A 66 0.20 -11.94 1.75
N ASP A 67 1.45 -12.39 1.82
CA ASP A 67 1.85 -13.50 2.68
C ASP A 67 2.49 -13.07 4.01
N SER A 68 2.53 -11.77 4.29
CA SER A 68 3.26 -11.22 5.44
C SER A 68 2.77 -11.76 6.77
N PHE A 69 1.46 -11.78 7.00
CA PHE A 69 0.90 -12.30 8.25
C PHE A 69 1.10 -13.80 8.40
N GLY A 70 0.85 -14.57 7.34
CA GLY A 70 1.04 -16.03 7.36
C GLY A 70 2.49 -16.43 7.61
N SER A 71 3.44 -15.72 6.97
CA SER A 71 4.87 -15.96 7.17
C SER A 71 5.31 -15.60 8.59
N TRP A 72 4.83 -14.48 9.11
CA TRP A 72 5.13 -14.05 10.48
C TRP A 72 4.57 -15.03 11.49
N LEU A 73 3.32 -15.43 11.35
CA LEU A 73 2.67 -16.40 12.24
C LEU A 73 3.38 -17.76 12.20
N GLY A 74 3.75 -18.22 11.00
CA GLY A 74 4.46 -19.48 10.82
C GLY A 74 5.85 -19.53 11.48
N ALA A 75 6.49 -18.39 11.65
CA ALA A 75 7.80 -18.27 12.29
C ALA A 75 7.73 -18.25 13.84
N HIS A 76 6.54 -18.10 14.43
CA HIS A 76 6.37 -18.05 15.88
C HIS A 76 6.13 -19.44 16.47
N GLU A 77 6.95 -19.84 17.44
CA GLU A 77 6.85 -21.15 18.12
C GLU A 77 5.53 -21.32 18.88
N TYR A 78 5.04 -20.21 19.47
CA TYR A 78 3.87 -20.22 20.35
C TYR A 78 2.59 -19.74 19.64
N ARG A 79 2.54 -19.78 18.31
CA ARG A 79 1.40 -19.29 17.53
C ARG A 79 0.04 -19.86 17.94
N ALA A 80 0.00 -21.12 18.35
CA ALA A 80 -1.24 -21.75 18.82
C ALA A 80 -1.78 -21.09 20.10
N ALA A 81 -0.89 -20.73 21.03
CA ALA A 81 -1.25 -20.09 22.29
C ALA A 81 -1.88 -18.70 22.11
N TYR A 82 -1.53 -17.98 21.05
CA TYR A 82 -2.09 -16.66 20.77
C TYR A 82 -3.60 -16.67 20.52
N PHE A 83 -4.14 -17.79 20.04
CA PHE A 83 -5.57 -17.92 19.77
C PHE A 83 -6.37 -18.42 20.97
N GLU A 84 -5.72 -18.79 22.07
CA GLU A 84 -6.37 -19.26 23.30
C GLU A 84 -6.82 -18.10 24.19
N SER A 85 -6.13 -16.93 24.09
CA SER A 85 -6.42 -15.73 24.87
C SER A 85 -6.56 -14.51 23.97
N PRO A 86 -7.68 -13.76 24.06
CA PRO A 86 -7.85 -12.51 23.31
C PRO A 86 -6.78 -11.45 23.60
N GLU A 87 -6.27 -11.41 24.83
CA GLU A 87 -5.24 -10.46 25.24
C GLU A 87 -3.91 -10.79 24.60
N ASP A 88 -3.53 -12.06 24.58
CA ASP A 88 -2.31 -12.54 23.94
C ASP A 88 -2.36 -12.35 22.43
N LEU A 89 -3.52 -12.58 21.82
CA LEU A 89 -3.71 -12.34 20.39
C LEU A 89 -3.55 -10.84 20.08
N LYS A 90 -4.11 -9.96 20.88
CA LYS A 90 -3.98 -8.51 20.70
C LYS A 90 -2.52 -8.07 20.71
N LEU A 91 -1.74 -8.54 21.71
CA LEU A 91 -0.31 -8.23 21.81
C LEU A 91 0.47 -8.78 20.62
N ALA A 92 0.14 -9.99 20.17
CA ALA A 92 0.76 -10.60 19.00
C ALA A 92 0.49 -9.80 17.72
N LEU A 93 -0.73 -9.31 17.54
CA LEU A 93 -1.09 -8.47 16.38
C LEU A 93 -0.42 -7.11 16.42
N GLU A 94 -0.26 -6.51 17.60
CA GLU A 94 0.50 -5.27 17.76
C GLU A 94 1.98 -5.48 17.38
N GLN A 95 2.58 -6.58 17.79
CA GLN A 95 3.94 -6.95 17.41
C GLN A 95 4.05 -7.18 15.90
N PHE A 96 3.10 -7.87 15.30
CA PHE A 96 3.06 -8.03 13.84
C PHE A 96 3.03 -6.69 13.13
N ALA A 97 2.18 -5.75 13.58
CA ALA A 97 2.07 -4.43 12.97
C ALA A 97 3.39 -3.65 13.04
N GLU A 98 4.12 -3.73 14.15
CA GLU A 98 5.44 -3.11 14.30
C GLU A 98 6.47 -3.72 13.35
N GLU A 99 6.53 -5.04 13.27
CA GLU A 99 7.44 -5.76 12.38
C GLU A 99 7.12 -5.52 10.90
N LEU A 100 5.83 -5.43 10.56
CA LEU A 100 5.39 -5.09 9.22
C LEU A 100 5.83 -3.68 8.82
N ALA A 101 5.65 -2.70 9.70
CA ALA A 101 6.13 -1.33 9.47
C ALA A 101 7.65 -1.28 9.31
N ALA A 102 8.38 -2.01 10.12
CA ALA A 102 9.84 -2.13 10.02
C ALA A 102 10.26 -2.74 8.68
N HIS A 103 9.57 -3.77 8.22
CA HIS A 103 9.82 -4.40 6.92
C HIS A 103 9.60 -3.41 5.77
N VAL A 104 8.49 -2.71 5.75
CA VAL A 104 8.19 -1.70 4.72
C VAL A 104 9.21 -0.56 4.77
N ARG A 105 9.58 -0.09 5.96
CA ARG A 105 10.62 0.94 6.14
C ARG A 105 11.95 0.49 5.56
N THR A 106 12.35 -0.76 5.76
CA THR A 106 13.56 -1.33 5.18
C THR A 106 13.52 -1.28 3.65
N GLN A 107 12.37 -1.56 3.05
CA GLN A 107 12.19 -1.46 1.60
C GLN A 107 12.27 0.00 1.12
N LEU A 108 11.65 0.93 1.84
CA LEU A 108 11.65 2.36 1.50
C LEU A 108 13.04 3.00 1.60
N THR A 109 13.87 2.50 2.51
CA THR A 109 15.21 3.07 2.79
C THR A 109 16.34 2.23 2.21
N ALA A 110 16.04 1.24 1.38
CA ALA A 110 17.05 0.42 0.69
C ALA A 110 17.96 1.29 -0.18
N GLU A 111 19.21 0.88 -0.34
CA GLU A 111 20.25 1.66 -1.03
C GLU A 111 19.85 2.05 -2.47
N HIS A 112 19.14 1.16 -3.18
CA HIS A 112 18.70 1.38 -4.56
C HIS A 112 17.43 2.22 -4.68
N VAL A 113 16.79 2.62 -3.56
CA VAL A 113 15.61 3.48 -3.53
C VAL A 113 16.04 4.92 -3.27
N ASN A 114 15.63 5.85 -4.14
CA ASN A 114 15.98 7.27 -4.05
C ASN A 114 14.76 8.18 -4.25
N GLU A 115 15.01 9.49 -4.37
CA GLU A 115 13.97 10.50 -4.51
C GLU A 115 13.17 10.37 -5.83
N SER A 116 13.68 9.63 -6.79
CA SER A 116 13.02 9.35 -8.07
C SER A 116 12.35 7.99 -8.13
N SER A 117 12.29 7.26 -7.02
CA SER A 117 11.75 5.90 -6.97
C SER A 117 10.28 5.89 -6.53
N VAL A 118 9.51 4.98 -7.15
CA VAL A 118 8.21 4.55 -6.66
C VAL A 118 8.38 3.21 -5.96
N VAL A 119 8.00 3.14 -4.69
CA VAL A 119 7.81 1.87 -3.97
C VAL A 119 6.32 1.57 -3.96
N ALA A 120 5.93 0.45 -4.55
CA ALA A 120 4.54 0.04 -4.66
C ALA A 120 4.21 -1.02 -3.62
N LEU A 121 3.14 -0.82 -2.86
CA LEU A 121 2.59 -1.80 -1.93
C LEU A 121 1.35 -2.46 -2.55
N MET A 122 1.35 -3.78 -2.61
CA MET A 122 0.17 -4.55 -2.96
C MET A 122 -0.13 -5.62 -1.89
N GLY A 123 -1.30 -6.23 -1.96
CA GLY A 123 -1.71 -7.23 -0.99
C GLY A 123 -2.29 -6.63 0.29
N LEU A 124 -2.74 -5.37 0.28
CA LEU A 124 -3.29 -4.69 1.45
C LEU A 124 -4.56 -5.36 1.99
N ALA A 125 -5.32 -6.07 1.13
CA ALA A 125 -6.49 -6.82 1.55
C ALA A 125 -6.15 -7.91 2.59
N SER A 126 -4.95 -8.48 2.52
CA SER A 126 -4.48 -9.52 3.44
C SER A 126 -4.29 -9.01 4.88
N LEU A 127 -4.22 -7.71 5.06
CA LEU A 127 -4.07 -7.08 6.38
C LEU A 127 -5.41 -6.88 7.08
N PHE A 128 -6.53 -7.05 6.38
CA PHE A 128 -7.86 -6.87 6.95
C PHE A 128 -8.07 -7.77 8.16
N GLY A 129 -8.42 -7.17 9.30
CA GLY A 129 -8.63 -7.89 10.55
C GLY A 129 -7.37 -8.24 11.35
N VAL A 130 -6.17 -8.05 10.80
CA VAL A 130 -4.90 -8.36 11.48
C VAL A 130 -4.00 -7.15 11.69
N ALA A 131 -4.04 -6.17 10.79
CA ALA A 131 -3.33 -4.90 10.93
C ALA A 131 -4.12 -3.78 10.24
N ARG A 132 -3.93 -2.54 10.69
CA ARG A 132 -4.56 -1.39 10.05
C ARG A 132 -3.63 -0.78 9.02
N VAL A 133 -4.10 -0.67 7.77
CA VAL A 133 -3.36 -0.01 6.69
C VAL A 133 -3.03 1.44 7.06
N SER A 134 -3.95 2.14 7.74
CA SER A 134 -3.74 3.49 8.24
C SER A 134 -2.52 3.61 9.16
N HIS A 135 -2.38 2.69 10.10
CA HIS A 135 -1.25 2.67 11.02
C HIS A 135 0.07 2.37 10.29
N LEU A 136 0.05 1.42 9.37
CA LEU A 136 1.22 1.07 8.55
C LEU A 136 1.72 2.29 7.78
N ILE A 137 0.84 2.94 7.03
CA ILE A 137 1.23 4.07 6.17
C ILE A 137 1.67 5.26 7.01
N GLN A 138 0.97 5.58 8.09
CA GLN A 138 1.37 6.67 8.99
C GLN A 138 2.72 6.40 9.66
N ALA A 139 3.02 5.14 9.98
CA ALA A 139 4.30 4.77 10.58
C ALA A 139 5.50 4.98 9.65
N VAL A 140 5.30 4.88 8.33
CA VAL A 140 6.38 4.90 7.34
C VAL A 140 6.39 6.13 6.43
N ASN A 141 5.37 7.00 6.50
CA ASN A 141 5.24 8.09 5.52
C ASN A 141 6.39 9.08 5.54
N ASN A 142 7.06 9.26 6.67
CA ASN A 142 8.23 10.15 6.77
C ASN A 142 9.53 9.49 6.28
N ASP A 143 9.50 8.19 6.00
CA ASP A 143 10.65 7.45 5.47
C ASP A 143 10.61 7.34 3.92
N ILE A 144 9.58 7.89 3.29
CA ILE A 144 9.42 7.87 1.83
C ILE A 144 10.37 8.89 1.20
N ARG A 145 11.34 8.41 0.43
CA ARG A 145 12.29 9.26 -0.30
C ARG A 145 11.69 9.80 -1.60
N GLY A 146 11.08 8.94 -2.39
CA GLY A 146 10.36 9.26 -3.60
C GLY A 146 8.86 9.29 -3.38
N ARG A 147 8.18 8.26 -3.86
CA ARG A 147 6.72 8.08 -3.69
C ARG A 147 6.39 6.66 -3.27
N LEU A 148 5.36 6.53 -2.43
CA LEU A 148 4.77 5.26 -2.05
C LEU A 148 3.44 5.11 -2.79
N LEU A 149 3.34 4.13 -3.68
CA LEU A 149 2.10 3.79 -4.38
C LEU A 149 1.42 2.64 -3.65
N ALA A 150 0.33 2.92 -2.97
CA ALA A 150 -0.46 1.89 -2.31
C ALA A 150 -1.64 1.49 -3.19
N PHE A 151 -1.69 0.22 -3.59
CA PHE A 151 -2.86 -0.35 -4.25
C PHE A 151 -3.91 -0.67 -3.20
N PHE A 152 -4.96 0.13 -3.17
CA PHE A 152 -5.96 0.14 -2.10
C PHE A 152 -7.28 -0.48 -2.56
N PRO A 153 -7.58 -1.74 -2.17
CA PRO A 153 -8.82 -2.40 -2.52
C PRO A 153 -9.96 -1.93 -1.61
N GLY A 154 -10.75 -0.99 -2.08
CA GLY A 154 -11.81 -0.39 -1.28
C GLY A 154 -12.46 0.78 -1.95
N GLU A 155 -12.85 1.76 -1.14
CA GLU A 155 -13.59 2.94 -1.56
C GLU A 155 -12.95 4.22 -1.03
N LEU A 156 -13.14 5.30 -1.77
CA LEU A 156 -12.78 6.65 -1.38
C LEU A 156 -14.01 7.54 -1.46
N GLU A 157 -14.39 8.16 -0.34
CA GLU A 157 -15.43 9.19 -0.25
C GLU A 157 -14.80 10.50 0.27
N GLY A 158 -14.63 11.49 -0.61
CA GLY A 158 -13.87 12.70 -0.26
C GLY A 158 -12.43 12.37 0.03
N THR A 159 -12.00 12.50 1.29
CA THR A 159 -10.66 12.13 1.78
C THR A 159 -10.68 10.89 2.67
N ASN A 160 -11.82 10.20 2.76
CA ASN A 160 -12.03 9.07 3.64
C ASN A 160 -11.84 7.75 2.88
N TYR A 161 -10.80 6.99 3.23
CA TYR A 161 -10.47 5.71 2.64
C TYR A 161 -11.06 4.57 3.48
N ARG A 162 -11.75 3.66 2.81
CA ARG A 162 -12.36 2.48 3.45
C ARG A 162 -11.87 1.21 2.78
N LEU A 163 -11.10 0.41 3.53
CA LEU A 163 -10.55 -0.85 3.04
C LEU A 163 -11.63 -1.92 2.98
N LEU A 164 -11.81 -2.55 1.84
CA LEU A 164 -12.82 -3.60 1.63
C LEU A 164 -14.21 -3.12 2.07
N GLY A 165 -14.95 -3.93 2.83
CA GLY A 165 -16.24 -3.58 3.42
C GLY A 165 -16.16 -3.06 4.85
N ALA A 166 -15.05 -2.48 5.27
CA ALA A 166 -14.88 -1.96 6.62
C ALA A 166 -15.91 -0.89 6.95
N ARG A 167 -16.41 -0.91 8.21
CA ARG A 167 -17.39 0.09 8.68
C ARG A 167 -16.73 1.45 8.88
N ASP A 168 -15.50 1.44 9.38
CA ASP A 168 -14.75 2.65 9.67
C ASP A 168 -13.85 3.02 8.48
N GLY A 169 -13.92 4.27 8.09
CA GLY A 169 -13.03 4.84 7.11
C GLY A 169 -11.82 5.53 7.76
N TRP A 170 -10.85 5.82 6.94
CA TRP A 170 -9.62 6.51 7.32
C TRP A 170 -9.50 7.82 6.55
N ASN A 171 -9.56 8.94 7.28
CA ASN A 171 -9.34 10.26 6.70
C ASN A 171 -7.85 10.54 6.59
N TYR A 172 -7.35 10.66 5.36
CA TYR A 172 -5.92 10.83 5.10
C TYR A 172 -5.67 11.73 3.89
N LEU A 173 -4.63 12.55 3.97
CA LEU A 173 -4.28 13.52 2.94
C LEU A 173 -3.30 12.96 1.89
N ALA A 174 -3.35 11.68 1.61
CA ALA A 174 -2.68 11.09 0.47
C ALA A 174 -3.28 11.58 -0.85
N VAL A 175 -2.54 11.44 -1.93
CA VAL A 175 -3.02 11.80 -3.27
C VAL A 175 -3.76 10.60 -3.86
N PRO A 176 -5.07 10.69 -4.11
CA PRO A 176 -5.81 9.60 -4.73
C PRO A 176 -5.55 9.50 -6.23
N ILE A 177 -5.47 8.26 -6.72
CA ILE A 177 -5.47 7.95 -8.14
C ILE A 177 -6.67 7.04 -8.38
N THR A 178 -7.62 7.48 -9.19
CA THR A 178 -8.87 6.78 -9.43
C THR A 178 -9.15 6.63 -10.92
N ALA A 179 -9.92 5.63 -11.28
CA ALA A 179 -10.30 5.38 -12.67
C ALA A 179 -11.23 6.47 -13.26
N SER A 180 -11.90 7.24 -12.41
CA SER A 180 -12.83 8.30 -12.84
C SER A 180 -12.15 9.57 -13.34
N GLU A 181 -10.84 9.68 -13.18
CA GLU A 181 -10.03 10.82 -13.63
C GLU A 181 -9.48 10.60 -15.06
N GLY A 182 -10.04 9.63 -15.74
CA GLY A 182 -9.71 9.23 -17.11
C GLY A 182 -10.33 10.09 -18.21
#